data_a8f1894c9267b4db8062f1fdcc373ebf
#
_entry.id   a8f1894c9267b4db8062f1fdcc373ebf
#
_cell.length_a   1.000
_cell.length_b   1.000
_cell.length_c   1.000
_cell.angle_alpha   90.00
_cell.angle_beta   90.00
_cell.angle_gamma   90.00
#
_symmetry.space_group_name_H-M   'P 1'
#
loop_
_entity.id
_entity.type
_entity.pdbx_description
1 polymer ?
#
loop_
_entity_poly.entity_id
_entity_poly.type
_entity_poly.pdbx_seq_one_letter_code
_entity_poly.pdbx_strand_id
1 'polypeptide(L)'
;MVKVRVPATTANMGPGFDTIGMALRLYNYLEMKESRQGLKIEALGQDAGYIPLDQRNVVYQAAKQVFKVVGYFPKGLSIRQTINIPTSRGMGSSASAIVGGLVAANQLIGNKLSKDKLLQMAAKFEGHPDNVAPAMLGGIVVSANLDDQQIYRRIDPPKDIDLVLAVPQFSLSTRVARDILPEQVPINDAVFNVGRASLLVLALIEKDYDLLGQMMDDKLHQPYRLNLVPGMQDVFAAAKEQGALAVALSGAGPTVIAFVNNKNKIKVIGDSMKQAFSQAGVACSLQYLTACPKGVEIQHKGEWTSCW
;
A
#
# COMPACT_ATOMS: atom_id res chain seq x y z
N MET A 1 -19.26 19.03 2.26
CA MET A 1 -18.83 17.68 2.69
C MET A 1 -18.08 17.05 1.53
N VAL A 2 -16.88 16.59 1.78
CA VAL A 2 -16.01 15.92 0.81
C VAL A 2 -16.03 14.43 1.12
N LYS A 3 -16.14 13.58 0.10
CA LYS A 3 -16.02 12.12 0.22
C LYS A 3 -14.88 11.65 -0.68
N VAL A 4 -14.01 10.84 -0.11
CA VAL A 4 -12.81 10.30 -0.78
C VAL A 4 -12.78 8.79 -0.60
N ARG A 5 -12.35 8.06 -1.63
CA ARG A 5 -11.92 6.67 -1.49
C ARG A 5 -10.47 6.52 -1.90
N VAL A 6 -9.74 5.73 -1.15
CA VAL A 6 -8.30 5.52 -1.39
C VAL A 6 -8.03 4.02 -1.49
N PRO A 7 -7.34 3.56 -2.54
CA PRO A 7 -7.03 2.15 -2.71
C PRO A 7 -6.01 1.66 -1.68
N ALA A 8 -6.06 0.36 -1.38
CA ALA A 8 -4.98 -0.36 -0.73
C ALA A 8 -3.74 -0.38 -1.63
N THR A 9 -2.60 -0.72 -1.05
CA THR A 9 -1.35 -0.83 -1.79
C THR A 9 -0.53 -2.03 -1.33
N THR A 10 0.28 -2.57 -2.23
CA THR A 10 1.42 -3.42 -1.90
C THR A 10 2.68 -2.69 -2.28
N ALA A 11 3.70 -2.79 -1.46
CA ALA A 11 4.98 -2.11 -1.63
C ALA A 11 6.11 -3.11 -1.78
N ASN A 12 7.25 -2.64 -2.24
CA ASN A 12 8.48 -3.37 -2.50
C ASN A 12 8.41 -4.31 -3.71
N MET A 13 7.34 -5.06 -3.88
CA MET A 13 7.18 -6.02 -4.99
C MET A 13 8.44 -6.88 -5.20
N GLY A 14 8.92 -7.54 -4.12
CA GLY A 14 10.20 -8.24 -4.09
C GLY A 14 11.38 -7.26 -4.04
N PRO A 15 12.19 -7.11 -5.11
CA PRO A 15 13.47 -6.40 -5.07
C PRO A 15 13.38 -4.86 -5.06
N GLY A 16 12.18 -4.30 -5.23
CA GLY A 16 11.97 -2.84 -5.32
C GLY A 16 11.79 -2.16 -3.96
N PHE A 17 12.60 -2.53 -2.96
CA PHE A 17 12.52 -2.00 -1.60
C PHE A 17 12.50 -0.46 -1.57
N ASP A 18 11.47 0.11 -0.92
CA ASP A 18 11.20 1.54 -0.77
C ASP A 18 11.06 2.34 -2.09
N THR A 19 10.99 1.64 -3.24
CA THR A 19 10.95 2.29 -4.57
C THR A 19 9.76 1.90 -5.42
N ILE A 20 9.27 0.65 -5.32
CA ILE A 20 8.21 0.15 -6.19
C ILE A 20 6.98 -0.20 -5.34
N GLY A 21 5.83 0.32 -5.77
CA GLY A 21 4.56 -0.02 -5.16
C GLY A 21 3.42 -0.11 -6.17
N MET A 22 2.35 -0.79 -5.79
CA MET A 22 1.19 -1.02 -6.64
C MET A 22 -0.11 -0.79 -5.86
N ALA A 23 -1.06 -0.11 -6.49
CA ALA A 23 -2.41 0.06 -5.96
C ALA A 23 -3.26 -1.20 -6.18
N LEU A 24 -4.12 -1.51 -5.21
CA LEU A 24 -4.99 -2.69 -5.19
C LEU A 24 -6.47 -2.28 -5.12
N ARG A 25 -7.37 -3.05 -5.75
CA ARG A 25 -8.81 -2.77 -5.74
C ARG A 25 -9.49 -3.19 -4.43
N LEU A 26 -9.07 -2.56 -3.35
CA LEU A 26 -9.69 -2.59 -2.02
C LEU A 26 -9.59 -1.18 -1.46
N TYR A 27 -10.64 -0.61 -0.87
CA TYR A 27 -10.68 0.81 -0.59
C TYR A 27 -11.06 1.11 0.86
N ASN A 28 -10.36 2.06 1.47
CA ASN A 28 -10.87 2.83 2.59
C ASN A 28 -11.67 4.03 2.08
N TYR A 29 -12.69 4.42 2.85
CA TYR A 29 -13.52 5.58 2.55
C TYR A 29 -13.38 6.62 3.64
N LEU A 30 -13.39 7.87 3.24
CA LEU A 30 -13.25 9.02 4.11
C LEU A 30 -14.31 10.06 3.77
N GLU A 31 -15.03 10.53 4.78
CA GLU A 31 -15.88 11.73 4.69
C GLU A 31 -15.30 12.81 5.59
N MET A 32 -15.16 14.02 5.07
CA MET A 32 -14.66 15.18 5.79
C MET A 32 -15.56 16.39 5.58
N LYS A 33 -15.87 17.09 6.65
CA LYS A 33 -16.60 18.36 6.59
C LYS A 33 -16.19 19.27 7.74
N GLU A 34 -16.30 20.58 7.52
CA GLU A 34 -16.19 21.53 8.61
C GLU A 34 -17.36 21.36 9.60
N SER A 35 -17.08 21.65 10.85
CA SER A 35 -18.05 21.71 11.93
C SER A 35 -17.96 23.08 12.63
N ARG A 36 -18.96 23.42 13.41
CA ARG A 36 -19.02 24.72 14.12
C ARG A 36 -17.86 24.89 15.09
N GLN A 37 -17.43 23.80 15.73
CA GLN A 37 -16.30 23.80 16.67
C GLN A 37 -15.79 22.38 16.94
N GLY A 38 -14.54 22.24 17.36
CA GLY A 38 -13.95 21.02 17.88
C GLY A 38 -13.64 19.98 16.83
N LEU A 39 -13.19 18.81 17.26
CA LEU A 39 -12.85 17.66 16.44
C LEU A 39 -13.79 16.50 16.77
N LYS A 40 -14.48 15.97 15.75
CA LYS A 40 -15.28 14.76 15.85
C LYS A 40 -14.78 13.73 14.86
N ILE A 41 -14.36 12.57 15.33
CA ILE A 41 -13.91 11.44 14.49
C ILE A 41 -14.78 10.22 14.76
N GLU A 42 -15.18 9.55 13.71
CA GLU A 42 -15.90 8.28 13.73
C GLU A 42 -15.16 7.30 12.83
N ALA A 43 -14.92 6.09 13.31
CA ALA A 43 -14.32 5.00 12.58
C ALA A 43 -15.28 3.81 12.52
N LEU A 44 -15.43 3.21 11.34
CA LEU A 44 -16.29 2.07 11.06
C LEU A 44 -15.46 0.99 10.34
N GLY A 45 -15.92 -0.27 10.37
CA GLY A 45 -15.25 -1.39 9.73
C GLY A 45 -14.51 -2.31 10.70
N GLN A 46 -13.91 -3.36 10.17
CA GLN A 46 -13.35 -4.46 10.96
C GLN A 46 -12.24 -4.00 11.92
N ASP A 47 -11.39 -3.08 11.48
CA ASP A 47 -10.24 -2.58 12.26
C ASP A 47 -10.50 -1.19 12.88
N ALA A 48 -11.75 -0.76 12.98
CA ALA A 48 -12.13 0.55 13.53
C ALA A 48 -11.62 0.77 14.97
N GLY A 49 -11.55 -0.28 15.77
CA GLY A 49 -11.07 -0.23 17.17
C GLY A 49 -9.58 0.15 17.30
N TYR A 50 -8.79 0.03 16.23
CA TYR A 50 -7.37 0.43 16.24
C TYR A 50 -7.17 1.91 15.83
N ILE A 51 -8.22 2.60 15.42
CA ILE A 51 -8.14 3.97 14.90
C ILE A 51 -8.32 4.98 16.03
N PRO A 52 -7.34 5.84 16.34
CA PRO A 52 -7.52 6.91 17.31
C PRO A 52 -8.65 7.88 16.92
N LEU A 53 -9.53 8.20 17.87
CA LEU A 53 -10.67 9.11 17.65
C LEU A 53 -10.39 10.54 18.15
N ASP A 54 -9.13 10.89 18.31
CA ASP A 54 -8.64 12.16 18.80
C ASP A 54 -7.58 12.78 17.86
N GLN A 55 -6.84 13.77 18.34
CA GLN A 55 -5.82 14.47 17.58
C GLN A 55 -4.66 13.57 17.08
N ARG A 56 -4.50 12.35 17.58
CA ARG A 56 -3.51 11.36 17.12
C ARG A 56 -3.94 10.67 15.83
N ASN A 57 -5.15 10.87 15.38
CA ASN A 57 -5.67 10.27 14.15
C ASN A 57 -4.87 10.72 12.93
N VAL A 58 -4.39 9.75 12.14
CA VAL A 58 -3.53 9.99 10.98
C VAL A 58 -4.20 10.86 9.91
N VAL A 59 -5.49 10.64 9.64
CA VAL A 59 -6.27 11.47 8.68
C VAL A 59 -6.33 12.91 9.15
N TYR A 60 -6.59 13.13 10.44
CA TYR A 60 -6.60 14.48 11.01
C TYR A 60 -5.23 15.15 10.94
N GLN A 61 -4.16 14.43 11.28
CA GLN A 61 -2.80 14.96 11.20
C GLN A 61 -2.41 15.33 9.77
N ALA A 62 -2.75 14.49 8.79
CA ALA A 62 -2.53 14.77 7.38
C ALA A 62 -3.32 16.02 6.91
N ALA A 63 -4.61 16.10 7.26
CA ALA A 63 -5.44 17.26 6.96
C ALA A 63 -4.86 18.56 7.56
N LYS A 64 -4.39 18.49 8.80
CA LYS A 64 -3.76 19.61 9.50
C LYS A 64 -2.51 20.14 8.77
N GLN A 65 -1.72 19.26 8.13
CA GLN A 65 -0.57 19.69 7.32
C GLN A 65 -1.01 20.56 6.12
N VAL A 66 -2.08 20.15 5.42
CA VAL A 66 -2.64 20.94 4.30
C VAL A 66 -3.10 22.30 4.79
N PHE A 67 -3.88 22.32 5.86
CA PHE A 67 -4.40 23.58 6.43
C PHE A 67 -3.26 24.51 6.85
N LYS A 68 -2.20 23.98 7.48
CA LYS A 68 -1.02 24.74 7.88
C LYS A 68 -0.31 25.36 6.69
N VAL A 69 -0.08 24.60 5.61
CA VAL A 69 0.62 25.08 4.40
C VAL A 69 -0.14 26.21 3.71
N VAL A 70 -1.48 26.16 3.73
CA VAL A 70 -2.34 27.16 3.06
C VAL A 70 -2.73 28.33 3.98
N GLY A 71 -2.39 28.25 5.27
CA GLY A 71 -2.79 29.27 6.25
C GLY A 71 -4.29 29.25 6.57
N TYR A 72 -4.94 28.09 6.45
CA TYR A 72 -6.36 27.92 6.73
C TYR A 72 -6.56 27.16 8.05
N PHE A 73 -7.46 27.65 8.90
CA PHE A 73 -7.70 27.05 10.23
C PHE A 73 -9.21 26.89 10.45
N PRO A 74 -9.79 25.71 10.15
CA PRO A 74 -11.20 25.47 10.39
C PRO A 74 -11.53 25.54 11.88
N LYS A 75 -12.68 26.13 12.27
CA LYS A 75 -13.14 26.19 13.67
C LYS A 75 -13.40 24.81 14.27
N GLY A 76 -13.74 23.86 13.42
CA GLY A 76 -13.94 22.48 13.79
C GLY A 76 -13.95 21.57 12.57
N LEU A 77 -13.72 20.27 12.79
CA LEU A 77 -13.65 19.26 11.74
C LEU A 77 -14.41 17.99 12.15
N SER A 78 -15.21 17.47 11.25
CA SER A 78 -15.86 16.17 11.39
C SER A 78 -15.31 15.22 10.35
N ILE A 79 -14.79 14.06 10.79
CA ILE A 79 -14.16 13.03 9.99
C ILE A 79 -14.88 11.71 10.26
N ARG A 80 -15.31 11.02 9.20
CA ARG A 80 -15.80 9.64 9.26
C ARG A 80 -14.94 8.76 8.35
N GLN A 81 -14.42 7.67 8.89
CA GLN A 81 -13.57 6.73 8.19
C GLN A 81 -14.25 5.35 8.15
N THR A 82 -14.28 4.71 6.98
CA THR A 82 -14.67 3.30 6.84
C THR A 82 -13.42 2.51 6.46
N ILE A 83 -12.98 1.65 7.38
CA ILE A 83 -11.72 0.90 7.32
C ILE A 83 -12.00 -0.50 6.77
N ASN A 84 -11.70 -0.72 5.50
CA ASN A 84 -11.79 -2.03 4.85
C ASN A 84 -10.40 -2.63 4.58
N ILE A 85 -9.36 -1.79 4.56
CA ILE A 85 -7.97 -2.22 4.37
C ILE A 85 -7.42 -2.64 5.73
N PRO A 86 -6.97 -3.90 5.89
CA PRO A 86 -6.42 -4.39 7.15
C PRO A 86 -5.28 -3.51 7.66
N THR A 87 -5.35 -3.10 8.93
CA THR A 87 -4.36 -2.21 9.55
C THR A 87 -3.13 -3.00 10.01
N SER A 88 -1.93 -2.41 9.83
CA SER A 88 -0.65 -3.01 10.23
C SER A 88 -0.41 -4.43 9.66
N ARG A 89 -0.84 -4.66 8.42
CA ARG A 89 -0.70 -5.95 7.73
C ARG A 89 -0.04 -5.84 6.35
N GLY A 90 0.69 -4.74 6.07
CA GLY A 90 1.43 -4.58 4.82
C GLY A 90 0.56 -4.29 3.59
N MET A 91 -0.65 -3.77 3.79
CA MET A 91 -1.60 -3.45 2.71
C MET A 91 -1.86 -1.94 2.54
N GLY A 92 -0.97 -1.08 3.05
CA GLY A 92 -1.03 0.36 2.84
C GLY A 92 -2.18 1.09 3.54
N SER A 93 -2.70 0.57 4.67
CA SER A 93 -3.80 1.23 5.40
C SER A 93 -3.38 2.61 5.94
N SER A 94 -2.14 2.78 6.44
CA SER A 94 -1.57 4.07 6.85
C SER A 94 -1.50 5.04 5.66
N ALA A 95 -0.92 4.60 4.56
CA ALA A 95 -0.79 5.39 3.34
C ALA A 95 -2.16 5.86 2.82
N SER A 96 -3.18 4.98 2.88
CA SER A 96 -4.55 5.35 2.49
C SER A 96 -5.14 6.43 3.40
N ALA A 97 -4.86 6.39 4.70
CA ALA A 97 -5.30 7.40 5.65
C ALA A 97 -4.60 8.75 5.41
N ILE A 98 -3.28 8.73 5.17
CA ILE A 98 -2.49 9.94 4.86
C ILE A 98 -3.00 10.58 3.58
N VAL A 99 -3.06 9.83 2.48
CA VAL A 99 -3.51 10.32 1.17
C VAL A 99 -4.95 10.82 1.25
N GLY A 100 -5.83 10.05 1.89
CA GLY A 100 -7.22 10.45 2.09
C GLY A 100 -7.36 11.76 2.86
N GLY A 101 -6.60 11.92 3.95
CA GLY A 101 -6.58 13.14 4.76
C GLY A 101 -6.09 14.37 4.00
N LEU A 102 -4.97 14.23 3.27
CA LEU A 102 -4.41 15.31 2.45
C LEU A 102 -5.37 15.75 1.34
N VAL A 103 -5.91 14.77 0.59
CA VAL A 103 -6.81 15.05 -0.54
C VAL A 103 -8.14 15.62 -0.05
N ALA A 104 -8.75 15.03 0.99
CA ALA A 104 -10.01 15.55 1.52
C ALA A 104 -9.88 16.97 2.05
N ALA A 105 -8.78 17.28 2.75
CA ALA A 105 -8.51 18.63 3.24
C ALA A 105 -8.31 19.62 2.08
N ASN A 106 -7.53 19.25 1.06
CA ASN A 106 -7.30 20.09 -0.11
C ASN A 106 -8.60 20.37 -0.87
N GLN A 107 -9.44 19.34 -1.07
CA GLN A 107 -10.77 19.49 -1.66
C GLN A 107 -11.69 20.40 -0.82
N LEU A 108 -11.63 20.30 0.50
CA LEU A 108 -12.46 21.08 1.41
C LEU A 108 -12.19 22.59 1.28
N ILE A 109 -10.94 22.96 0.98
CA ILE A 109 -10.50 24.35 0.82
C ILE A 109 -10.40 24.84 -0.63
N GLY A 110 -10.99 24.07 -1.58
CA GLY A 110 -11.06 24.45 -3.00
C GLY A 110 -9.81 24.13 -3.82
N ASN A 111 -9.10 23.02 -3.53
CA ASN A 111 -7.96 22.51 -4.32
C ASN A 111 -6.79 23.50 -4.48
N LYS A 112 -6.34 24.08 -3.39
CA LYS A 112 -5.26 25.09 -3.42
C LYS A 112 -3.87 24.51 -3.65
N LEU A 113 -3.66 23.22 -3.39
CA LEU A 113 -2.38 22.54 -3.58
C LEU A 113 -2.42 21.63 -4.79
N SER A 114 -1.31 21.59 -5.54
CA SER A 114 -1.15 20.68 -6.68
C SER A 114 -1.00 19.24 -6.23
N LYS A 115 -1.23 18.30 -7.16
CA LYS A 115 -1.02 16.88 -6.96
C LYS A 115 0.41 16.56 -6.48
N ASP A 116 1.41 17.14 -7.15
CA ASP A 116 2.82 16.90 -6.83
C ASP A 116 3.16 17.40 -5.42
N LYS A 117 2.58 18.56 -5.01
CA LYS A 117 2.75 19.06 -3.64
C LYS A 117 2.14 18.12 -2.61
N LEU A 118 0.94 17.59 -2.86
CA LEU A 118 0.30 16.62 -1.97
C LEU A 118 1.09 15.30 -1.90
N LEU A 119 1.64 14.83 -3.02
CA LEU A 119 2.47 13.63 -3.05
C LEU A 119 3.77 13.80 -2.25
N GLN A 120 4.46 14.93 -2.40
CA GLN A 120 5.63 15.29 -1.58
C GLN A 120 5.28 15.30 -0.08
N MET A 121 4.13 15.90 0.26
CA MET A 121 3.66 15.93 1.65
C MET A 121 3.36 14.52 2.16
N ALA A 122 2.73 13.66 1.36
CA ALA A 122 2.43 12.28 1.71
C ALA A 122 3.71 11.47 1.94
N ALA A 123 4.67 11.54 1.01
CA ALA A 123 5.94 10.83 1.11
C ALA A 123 6.77 11.29 2.33
N LYS A 124 6.79 12.60 2.60
CA LYS A 124 7.45 13.14 3.80
C LYS A 124 6.77 12.70 5.10
N PHE A 125 5.44 12.55 5.09
CA PHE A 125 4.67 12.13 6.27
C PHE A 125 4.88 10.64 6.57
N GLU A 126 4.83 9.77 5.54
CA GLU A 126 5.02 8.32 5.68
C GLU A 126 6.50 7.93 5.88
N GLY A 127 7.43 8.70 5.32
CA GLY A 127 8.87 8.44 5.32
C GLY A 127 9.39 7.71 4.08
N HIS A 128 8.50 7.12 3.27
CA HIS A 128 8.81 6.43 2.03
C HIS A 128 7.62 6.52 1.04
N PRO A 129 7.90 6.54 -0.28
CA PRO A 129 6.87 6.80 -1.30
C PRO A 129 6.09 5.59 -1.77
N ASP A 130 6.62 4.40 -1.60
CA ASP A 130 6.20 3.13 -2.23
C ASP A 130 4.76 2.69 -1.93
N ASN A 131 4.14 3.22 -0.87
CA ASN A 131 2.71 3.05 -0.58
C ASN A 131 1.89 4.29 -0.92
N VAL A 132 2.34 5.49 -0.53
CA VAL A 132 1.56 6.72 -0.75
C VAL A 132 1.47 7.11 -2.22
N ALA A 133 2.52 6.83 -3.02
CA ALA A 133 2.49 7.15 -4.44
C ALA A 133 1.46 6.31 -5.20
N PRO A 134 1.43 4.96 -5.12
CA PRO A 134 0.37 4.20 -5.76
C PRO A 134 -1.02 4.45 -5.15
N ALA A 135 -1.14 4.72 -3.84
CA ALA A 135 -2.42 5.13 -3.25
C ALA A 135 -2.97 6.42 -3.88
N MET A 136 -2.09 7.37 -4.20
CA MET A 136 -2.46 8.65 -4.80
C MET A 136 -2.68 8.57 -6.31
N LEU A 137 -1.83 7.85 -7.03
CA LEU A 137 -1.75 7.86 -8.50
C LEU A 137 -2.43 6.67 -9.17
N GLY A 138 -2.61 5.56 -8.44
CA GLY A 138 -3.00 4.27 -9.00
C GLY A 138 -1.88 3.61 -9.80
N GLY A 139 -2.16 2.40 -10.27
CA GLY A 139 -1.21 1.64 -11.06
C GLY A 139 -0.02 1.12 -10.26
N ILE A 140 1.06 0.85 -10.97
CA ILE A 140 2.37 0.55 -10.39
C ILE A 140 3.19 1.83 -10.45
N VAL A 141 3.82 2.21 -9.35
CA VAL A 141 4.62 3.44 -9.29
C VAL A 141 6.04 3.07 -8.89
N VAL A 142 6.97 3.51 -9.71
CA VAL A 142 8.41 3.49 -9.42
C VAL A 142 8.81 4.89 -9.01
N SER A 143 9.48 5.04 -7.89
CA SER A 143 9.84 6.33 -7.31
C SER A 143 11.27 6.36 -6.79
N ALA A 144 11.87 7.52 -6.85
CA ALA A 144 13.19 7.80 -6.30
C ALA A 144 13.22 9.22 -5.72
N ASN A 145 14.08 9.41 -4.73
CA ASN A 145 14.38 10.74 -4.21
C ASN A 145 15.50 11.37 -5.06
N LEU A 146 15.28 12.60 -5.50
CA LEU A 146 16.30 13.43 -6.13
C LEU A 146 16.38 14.73 -5.31
N ASP A 147 17.40 14.83 -4.47
CA ASP A 147 17.54 15.91 -3.49
C ASP A 147 16.25 16.03 -2.63
N ASP A 148 15.62 17.20 -2.60
CA ASP A 148 14.37 17.44 -1.89
C ASP A 148 13.11 17.11 -2.70
N GLN A 149 13.24 16.52 -3.89
CA GLN A 149 12.13 16.19 -4.78
C GLN A 149 11.90 14.70 -4.91
N GLN A 150 10.63 14.31 -4.96
CA GLN A 150 10.22 12.96 -5.28
C GLN A 150 10.03 12.85 -6.79
N ILE A 151 10.85 12.03 -7.44
CA ILE A 151 10.65 11.67 -8.85
C ILE A 151 9.90 10.35 -8.91
N TYR A 152 8.93 10.24 -9.79
CA TYR A 152 8.15 9.01 -9.97
C TYR A 152 7.76 8.77 -11.43
N ARG A 153 7.55 7.51 -11.75
CA ARG A 153 6.91 7.09 -12.99
C ARG A 153 5.83 6.07 -12.67
N ARG A 154 4.68 6.25 -13.30
CA ARG A 154 3.54 5.36 -13.19
C ARG A 154 3.47 4.44 -14.40
N ILE A 155 3.25 3.16 -14.15
CA ILE A 155 3.04 2.10 -15.14
C ILE A 155 1.59 1.63 -15.01
N ASP A 156 0.90 1.42 -16.13
CA ASP A 156 -0.42 0.79 -16.11
C ASP A 156 -0.27 -0.68 -15.71
N PRO A 157 -1.04 -1.15 -14.71
CA PRO A 157 -0.90 -2.52 -14.25
C PRO A 157 -1.44 -3.49 -15.31
N PRO A 158 -0.84 -4.68 -15.45
CA PRO A 158 -1.37 -5.75 -16.28
C PRO A 158 -2.80 -6.09 -15.90
N LYS A 159 -3.69 -6.26 -16.90
CA LYS A 159 -5.12 -6.55 -16.68
C LYS A 159 -5.41 -8.04 -16.48
N ASP A 160 -4.48 -8.88 -16.85
CA ASP A 160 -4.53 -10.33 -16.88
C ASP A 160 -3.75 -10.99 -15.73
N ILE A 161 -3.31 -10.18 -14.76
CA ILE A 161 -2.76 -10.66 -13.50
C ILE A 161 -3.79 -10.47 -12.39
N ASP A 162 -4.17 -11.58 -11.77
CA ASP A 162 -4.92 -11.61 -10.53
C ASP A 162 -3.95 -11.74 -9.33
N LEU A 163 -4.39 -11.30 -8.17
CA LEU A 163 -3.58 -11.25 -6.96
C LEU A 163 -4.26 -12.04 -5.86
N VAL A 164 -3.51 -12.94 -5.26
CA VAL A 164 -3.94 -13.70 -4.08
C VAL A 164 -3.14 -13.23 -2.88
N LEU A 165 -3.81 -12.68 -1.88
CA LEU A 165 -3.18 -12.22 -0.66
C LEU A 165 -3.59 -13.13 0.50
N ALA A 166 -2.61 -13.73 1.15
CA ALA A 166 -2.79 -14.39 2.43
C ALA A 166 -2.45 -13.39 3.53
N VAL A 167 -3.48 -12.98 4.30
CA VAL A 167 -3.41 -11.91 5.30
C VAL A 167 -3.45 -12.52 6.70
N PRO A 168 -2.31 -12.63 7.42
CA PRO A 168 -2.26 -13.12 8.79
C PRO A 168 -3.10 -12.25 9.75
N GLN A 169 -3.63 -12.88 10.79
CA GLN A 169 -4.46 -12.16 11.77
C GLN A 169 -3.67 -11.34 12.78
N PHE A 170 -2.36 -11.56 12.90
CA PHE A 170 -1.50 -10.73 13.74
C PHE A 170 -1.06 -9.44 13.03
N SER A 171 -0.76 -8.41 13.80
CA SER A 171 -0.25 -7.13 13.30
C SER A 171 1.27 -7.09 13.34
N LEU A 172 1.89 -6.52 12.31
CA LEU A 172 3.33 -6.24 12.26
C LEU A 172 3.51 -4.75 11.96
N SER A 173 4.10 -4.02 12.90
CA SER A 173 4.36 -2.61 12.67
C SER A 173 5.52 -2.41 11.69
N THR A 174 5.39 -1.41 10.82
CA THR A 174 6.45 -1.04 9.86
C THR A 174 7.76 -0.71 10.57
N ARG A 175 7.68 -0.12 11.77
CA ARG A 175 8.87 0.18 12.59
C ARG A 175 9.63 -1.10 12.94
N VAL A 176 8.97 -2.09 13.54
CA VAL A 176 9.62 -3.38 13.89
C VAL A 176 10.20 -4.07 12.65
N ALA A 177 9.48 -4.04 11.53
CA ALA A 177 9.95 -4.63 10.27
C ALA A 177 11.10 -3.85 9.62
N ARG A 178 11.36 -2.60 10.02
CA ARG A 178 12.51 -1.80 9.61
C ARG A 178 13.69 -1.94 10.56
N ASP A 179 13.44 -1.98 11.87
CA ASP A 179 14.46 -2.05 12.89
C ASP A 179 15.30 -3.35 12.81
N ILE A 180 14.78 -4.41 12.14
CA ILE A 180 15.52 -5.66 11.93
C ILE A 180 16.46 -5.63 10.70
N LEU A 181 16.33 -4.63 9.83
CA LEU A 181 17.15 -4.54 8.63
C LEU A 181 18.58 -4.11 8.99
N PRO A 182 19.62 -4.67 8.33
CA PRO A 182 20.99 -4.28 8.56
C PRO A 182 21.26 -2.87 8.02
N GLU A 183 22.16 -2.14 8.67
CA GLU A 183 22.62 -0.83 8.17
C GLU A 183 23.50 -0.95 6.92
N GLN A 184 24.10 -2.11 6.68
CA GLN A 184 24.98 -2.40 5.54
C GLN A 184 24.63 -3.77 4.95
N VAL A 185 24.75 -3.89 3.63
CA VAL A 185 24.55 -5.15 2.91
C VAL A 185 25.78 -5.48 2.05
N PRO A 186 26.07 -6.78 1.80
CA PRO A 186 27.11 -7.18 0.87
C PRO A 186 26.86 -6.58 -0.54
N ILE A 187 27.92 -6.13 -1.19
CA ILE A 187 27.83 -5.54 -2.54
C ILE A 187 27.15 -6.50 -3.54
N ASN A 188 27.38 -7.80 -3.43
CA ASN A 188 26.76 -8.79 -4.30
C ASN A 188 25.23 -8.84 -4.12
N ASP A 189 24.72 -8.63 -2.90
CA ASP A 189 23.29 -8.59 -2.62
C ASP A 189 22.66 -7.29 -3.15
N ALA A 190 23.39 -6.17 -3.06
CA ALA A 190 22.97 -4.92 -3.70
C ALA A 190 22.90 -5.05 -5.23
N VAL A 191 23.91 -5.63 -5.87
CA VAL A 191 23.92 -5.89 -7.34
C VAL A 191 22.79 -6.84 -7.73
N PHE A 192 22.54 -7.89 -6.94
CA PHE A 192 21.42 -8.82 -7.14
C PHE A 192 20.07 -8.07 -7.19
N ASN A 193 19.82 -7.19 -6.22
CA ASN A 193 18.58 -6.42 -6.16
C ASN A 193 18.47 -5.36 -7.26
N VAL A 194 19.54 -4.63 -7.56
CA VAL A 194 19.56 -3.64 -8.64
C VAL A 194 19.20 -4.26 -9.98
N GLY A 195 19.82 -5.41 -10.33
CA GLY A 195 19.53 -6.13 -11.57
C GLY A 195 18.07 -6.60 -11.63
N ARG A 196 17.57 -7.19 -10.53
CA ARG A 196 16.19 -7.68 -10.48
C ARG A 196 15.15 -6.57 -10.49
N ALA A 197 15.34 -5.50 -9.74
CA ALA A 197 14.42 -4.36 -9.75
C ALA A 197 14.35 -3.72 -11.15
N SER A 198 15.48 -3.59 -11.83
CA SER A 198 15.53 -3.05 -13.19
C SER A 198 14.76 -3.93 -14.19
N LEU A 199 15.02 -5.25 -14.16
CA LEU A 199 14.35 -6.19 -15.05
C LEU A 199 12.88 -6.40 -14.70
N LEU A 200 12.49 -6.32 -13.42
CA LEU A 200 11.09 -6.35 -12.98
C LEU A 200 10.28 -5.21 -13.61
N VAL A 201 10.84 -4.00 -13.63
CA VAL A 201 10.18 -2.85 -14.25
C VAL A 201 9.99 -3.07 -15.76
N LEU A 202 11.01 -3.59 -16.46
CA LEU A 202 10.90 -3.93 -17.89
C LEU A 202 9.86 -5.02 -18.12
N ALA A 203 9.90 -6.11 -17.35
CA ALA A 203 8.93 -7.20 -17.44
C ALA A 203 7.48 -6.73 -17.28
N LEU A 204 7.22 -5.78 -16.35
CA LEU A 204 5.90 -5.18 -16.16
C LEU A 204 5.46 -4.33 -17.37
N ILE A 205 6.37 -3.58 -17.99
CA ILE A 205 6.09 -2.75 -19.17
C ILE A 205 5.83 -3.62 -20.40
N GLU A 206 6.66 -4.64 -20.62
CA GLU A 206 6.63 -5.53 -21.77
C GLU A 206 5.61 -6.68 -21.62
N LYS A 207 5.06 -6.86 -20.40
CA LYS A 207 4.18 -7.97 -20.03
C LYS A 207 4.84 -9.34 -20.20
N ASP A 208 6.14 -9.39 -19.94
CA ASP A 208 6.90 -10.63 -19.88
C ASP A 208 6.72 -11.26 -18.50
N TYR A 209 5.73 -12.18 -18.38
CA TYR A 209 5.37 -12.79 -17.11
C TYR A 209 6.36 -13.86 -16.65
N ASP A 210 7.09 -14.47 -17.55
CA ASP A 210 8.15 -15.43 -17.20
C ASP A 210 9.33 -14.69 -16.56
N LEU A 211 9.74 -13.57 -17.15
CA LEU A 211 10.75 -12.69 -16.56
C LEU A 211 10.27 -12.09 -15.22
N LEU A 212 9.04 -11.62 -15.16
CA LEU A 212 8.45 -11.10 -13.91
C LEU A 212 8.56 -12.10 -12.77
N GLY A 213 8.21 -13.37 -13.03
CA GLY A 213 8.28 -14.45 -12.05
C GLY A 213 9.69 -14.68 -11.51
N GLN A 214 10.70 -14.60 -12.37
CA GLN A 214 12.11 -14.78 -12.02
C GLN A 214 12.69 -13.59 -11.26
N MET A 215 12.15 -12.38 -11.45
CA MET A 215 12.72 -11.14 -10.91
C MET A 215 12.17 -10.74 -9.52
N MET A 216 11.20 -11.47 -8.97
CA MET A 216 10.58 -11.13 -7.69
C MET A 216 11.38 -11.53 -6.44
N ASP A 217 12.51 -12.22 -6.58
CA ASP A 217 13.36 -12.55 -5.45
C ASP A 217 14.12 -11.31 -4.95
N ASP A 218 14.39 -11.28 -3.65
CA ASP A 218 14.97 -10.15 -2.95
C ASP A 218 16.01 -10.60 -1.91
N LYS A 219 17.04 -9.78 -1.71
CA LYS A 219 18.08 -9.97 -0.72
C LYS A 219 18.26 -8.80 0.24
N LEU A 220 17.46 -7.72 0.11
CA LEU A 220 17.61 -6.53 0.92
C LEU A 220 16.66 -6.46 2.11
N HIS A 221 15.47 -7.07 2.03
CA HIS A 221 14.51 -6.96 3.12
C HIS A 221 13.79 -8.25 3.49
N GLN A 222 13.36 -9.07 2.52
CA GLN A 222 12.58 -10.27 2.80
C GLN A 222 13.35 -11.31 3.65
N PRO A 223 14.63 -11.60 3.39
CA PRO A 223 15.38 -12.58 4.20
C PRO A 223 15.46 -12.19 5.68
N TYR A 224 15.60 -10.91 5.97
CA TYR A 224 15.68 -10.43 7.35
C TYR A 224 14.33 -10.48 8.08
N ARG A 225 13.22 -10.41 7.35
CA ARG A 225 11.84 -10.44 7.88
C ARG A 225 11.27 -11.84 8.07
N LEU A 226 11.98 -12.89 7.67
CA LEU A 226 11.52 -14.29 7.80
C LEU A 226 11.07 -14.63 9.23
N ASN A 227 11.85 -14.22 10.23
CA ASN A 227 11.55 -14.51 11.63
C ASN A 227 10.35 -13.71 12.18
N LEU A 228 9.92 -12.66 11.49
CA LEU A 228 8.76 -11.85 11.86
C LEU A 228 7.44 -12.39 11.28
N VAL A 229 7.53 -13.30 10.30
CA VAL A 229 6.37 -13.89 9.62
C VAL A 229 6.54 -15.41 9.60
N PRO A 230 6.14 -16.11 10.69
CA PRO A 230 6.26 -17.56 10.77
C PRO A 230 5.58 -18.26 9.58
N GLY A 231 6.26 -19.22 8.97
CA GLY A 231 5.77 -19.96 7.80
C GLY A 231 5.90 -19.24 6.47
N MET A 232 6.51 -18.04 6.41
CA MET A 232 6.58 -17.24 5.17
C MET A 232 7.24 -17.99 4.02
N GLN A 233 8.33 -18.72 4.25
CA GLN A 233 9.01 -19.52 3.22
C GLN A 233 8.13 -20.66 2.69
N ASP A 234 7.43 -21.34 3.58
CA ASP A 234 6.52 -22.43 3.20
C ASP A 234 5.34 -21.90 2.38
N VAL A 235 4.83 -20.73 2.73
CA VAL A 235 3.77 -20.04 1.96
C VAL A 235 4.28 -19.64 0.57
N PHE A 236 5.53 -19.16 0.45
CA PHE A 236 6.13 -18.84 -0.85
C PHE A 236 6.28 -20.10 -1.70
N ALA A 237 6.79 -21.20 -1.12
CA ALA A 237 6.94 -22.47 -1.80
C ALA A 237 5.58 -23.04 -2.25
N ALA A 238 4.61 -23.11 -1.35
CA ALA A 238 3.27 -23.62 -1.63
C ALA A 238 2.57 -22.84 -2.76
N ALA A 239 2.69 -21.53 -2.80
CA ALA A 239 2.11 -20.72 -3.88
C ALA A 239 2.80 -20.99 -5.23
N LYS A 240 4.13 -21.06 -5.25
CA LYS A 240 4.93 -21.35 -6.47
C LYS A 240 4.63 -22.76 -7.00
N GLU A 241 4.54 -23.78 -6.14
CA GLU A 241 4.20 -25.17 -6.51
C GLU A 241 2.83 -25.27 -7.16
N GLN A 242 1.86 -24.48 -6.73
CA GLN A 242 0.54 -24.42 -7.36
C GLN A 242 0.50 -23.56 -8.63
N GLY A 243 1.62 -22.92 -9.00
CA GLY A 243 1.79 -22.20 -10.25
C GLY A 243 1.51 -20.72 -10.16
N ALA A 244 1.73 -20.11 -9.01
CA ALA A 244 1.87 -18.66 -8.95
C ALA A 244 3.08 -18.20 -9.78
N LEU A 245 2.92 -17.13 -10.56
CA LEU A 245 4.01 -16.54 -11.34
C LEU A 245 5.14 -16.03 -10.44
N ALA A 246 4.73 -15.33 -9.40
CA ALA A 246 5.62 -14.71 -8.44
C ALA A 246 4.96 -14.64 -7.07
N VAL A 247 5.78 -14.61 -6.03
CA VAL A 247 5.32 -14.45 -4.65
C VAL A 247 6.26 -13.49 -3.93
N ALA A 248 5.71 -12.60 -3.14
CA ALA A 248 6.49 -11.64 -2.36
C ALA A 248 5.81 -11.31 -1.02
N LEU A 249 6.57 -10.75 -0.09
CA LEU A 249 6.03 -10.07 1.08
C LEU A 249 5.39 -8.74 0.66
N SER A 250 4.18 -8.46 1.08
CA SER A 250 3.50 -7.20 0.80
C SER A 250 3.98 -6.11 1.78
N GLY A 251 4.72 -5.14 1.28
CA GLY A 251 5.28 -4.06 2.09
C GLY A 251 6.16 -4.56 3.24
N ALA A 252 5.84 -4.15 4.46
CA ALA A 252 6.52 -4.61 5.67
C ALA A 252 6.05 -6.01 6.13
N GLY A 253 4.98 -6.54 5.56
CA GLY A 253 4.30 -7.75 5.98
C GLY A 253 3.24 -7.49 7.04
N PRO A 254 2.65 -8.55 7.64
CA PRO A 254 2.94 -9.98 7.41
C PRO A 254 2.22 -10.58 6.19
N THR A 255 1.44 -9.82 5.42
CA THR A 255 0.73 -10.30 4.23
C THR A 255 1.71 -10.81 3.17
N VAL A 256 1.43 -12.00 2.64
CA VAL A 256 2.09 -12.56 1.45
C VAL A 256 1.18 -12.38 0.26
N ILE A 257 1.73 -11.89 -0.85
CA ILE A 257 1.03 -11.67 -2.12
C ILE A 257 1.58 -12.59 -3.20
N ALA A 258 0.69 -13.29 -3.90
CA ALA A 258 1.00 -14.10 -5.07
C ALA A 258 0.39 -13.46 -6.33
N PHE A 259 1.15 -13.45 -7.42
CA PHE A 259 0.77 -12.96 -8.75
C PHE A 259 0.38 -14.14 -9.63
N VAL A 260 -0.80 -14.09 -10.24
CA VAL A 260 -1.40 -15.23 -10.94
C VAL A 260 -1.97 -14.79 -12.28
N ASN A 261 -1.55 -15.41 -13.38
CA ASN A 261 -2.10 -15.17 -14.73
C ASN A 261 -3.09 -16.24 -15.19
N ASN A 262 -3.32 -17.28 -14.38
CA ASN A 262 -4.27 -18.36 -14.66
C ASN A 262 -5.41 -18.35 -13.65
N LYS A 263 -6.57 -17.86 -14.07
CA LYS A 263 -7.76 -17.74 -13.22
C LYS A 263 -8.21 -19.05 -12.57
N ASN A 264 -7.98 -20.19 -13.23
CA ASN A 264 -8.35 -21.50 -12.68
C ASN A 264 -7.47 -21.90 -11.49
N LYS A 265 -6.31 -21.28 -11.31
CA LYS A 265 -5.37 -21.56 -10.22
C LYS A 265 -5.53 -20.65 -9.00
N ILE A 266 -6.26 -19.56 -9.11
CA ILE A 266 -6.38 -18.54 -8.04
C ILE A 266 -6.81 -19.18 -6.72
N LYS A 267 -7.85 -20.04 -6.75
CA LYS A 267 -8.39 -20.65 -5.53
C LYS A 267 -7.40 -21.66 -4.92
N VAL A 268 -6.83 -22.54 -5.72
CA VAL A 268 -5.91 -23.57 -5.22
C VAL A 268 -4.63 -22.93 -4.66
N ILE A 269 -4.12 -21.87 -5.28
CA ILE A 269 -3.00 -21.09 -4.76
C ILE A 269 -3.36 -20.47 -3.39
N GLY A 270 -4.53 -19.83 -3.28
CA GLY A 270 -4.98 -19.27 -2.02
C GLY A 270 -5.12 -20.30 -0.91
N ASP A 271 -5.77 -21.42 -1.21
CA ASP A 271 -5.96 -22.52 -0.25
C ASP A 271 -4.62 -23.11 0.20
N SER A 272 -3.64 -23.29 -0.70
CA SER A 272 -2.29 -23.77 -0.36
C SER A 272 -1.52 -22.78 0.51
N MET A 273 -1.57 -21.50 0.20
CA MET A 273 -0.97 -20.44 1.04
C MET A 273 -1.57 -20.43 2.45
N LYS A 274 -2.90 -20.54 2.54
CA LYS A 274 -3.61 -20.59 3.82
C LYS A 274 -3.25 -21.83 4.63
N GLN A 275 -3.13 -22.97 3.97
CA GLN A 275 -2.73 -24.23 4.61
C GLN A 275 -1.30 -24.13 5.15
N ALA A 276 -0.35 -23.60 4.37
CA ALA A 276 1.03 -23.41 4.81
C ALA A 276 1.12 -22.51 6.05
N PHE A 277 0.40 -21.38 6.08
CA PHE A 277 0.30 -20.56 7.29
C PHE A 277 -0.31 -21.32 8.47
N SER A 278 -1.36 -22.10 8.24
CA SER A 278 -2.00 -22.91 9.30
C SER A 278 -1.04 -23.94 9.89
N GLN A 279 -0.20 -24.57 9.08
CA GLN A 279 0.84 -25.52 9.53
C GLN A 279 1.91 -24.84 10.39
N ALA A 280 2.19 -23.56 10.13
CA ALA A 280 3.06 -22.72 10.96
C ALA A 280 2.34 -22.12 12.20
N GLY A 281 1.10 -22.52 12.48
CA GLY A 281 0.31 -22.00 13.60
C GLY A 281 -0.24 -20.58 13.38
N VAL A 282 -0.25 -20.09 12.14
CA VAL A 282 -0.69 -18.74 11.80
C VAL A 282 -2.07 -18.78 11.16
N ALA A 283 -3.07 -18.20 11.83
CA ALA A 283 -4.38 -17.98 11.23
C ALA A 283 -4.31 -16.83 10.20
N CYS A 284 -4.84 -17.03 9.00
CA CYS A 284 -4.92 -15.99 7.98
C CYS A 284 -6.26 -16.00 7.23
N SER A 285 -6.62 -14.86 6.67
CA SER A 285 -7.70 -14.69 5.71
C SER A 285 -7.14 -14.54 4.29
N LEU A 286 -7.95 -14.93 3.30
CA LEU A 286 -7.59 -14.76 1.90
C LEU A 286 -8.32 -13.54 1.31
N GLN A 287 -7.60 -12.76 0.51
CA GLN A 287 -8.16 -11.71 -0.32
C GLN A 287 -7.79 -11.99 -1.78
N TYR A 288 -8.78 -11.91 -2.67
CA TYR A 288 -8.61 -12.08 -4.11
C TYR A 288 -8.83 -10.71 -4.75
N LEU A 289 -7.77 -10.10 -5.23
CA LEU A 289 -7.79 -8.72 -5.71
C LEU A 289 -7.21 -8.62 -7.12
N THR A 290 -7.37 -7.45 -7.72
CA THR A 290 -6.64 -7.04 -8.91
C THR A 290 -5.94 -5.73 -8.66
N ALA A 291 -4.94 -5.41 -9.47
CA ALA A 291 -4.31 -4.10 -9.42
C ALA A 291 -5.32 -3.00 -9.77
N CYS A 292 -5.20 -1.87 -9.11
CA CYS A 292 -6.08 -0.72 -9.32
C CYS A 292 -5.40 0.31 -10.23
N PRO A 293 -5.90 0.58 -11.44
CA PRO A 293 -5.30 1.58 -12.33
C PRO A 293 -5.53 3.02 -11.86
N LYS A 294 -6.51 3.23 -10.97
CA LYS A 294 -6.84 4.54 -10.42
C LYS A 294 -6.36 4.66 -8.99
N GLY A 295 -5.84 5.83 -8.63
CA GLY A 295 -5.47 6.17 -7.26
C GLY A 295 -6.67 6.67 -6.46
N VAL A 296 -6.39 7.64 -5.59
CA VAL A 296 -7.44 8.30 -4.81
C VAL A 296 -8.49 8.94 -5.71
N GLU A 297 -9.76 8.75 -5.34
CA GLU A 297 -10.90 9.32 -6.05
C GLU A 297 -11.80 10.09 -5.08
N ILE A 298 -12.45 11.13 -5.61
CA ILE A 298 -13.47 11.92 -4.89
C ILE A 298 -14.87 11.57 -5.41
N GLN A 299 -15.88 11.67 -4.55
CA GLN A 299 -17.27 11.51 -4.96
C GLN A 299 -17.86 12.85 -5.38
N HIS A 300 -18.23 12.96 -6.64
CA HIS A 300 -18.95 14.10 -7.19
C HIS A 300 -20.30 13.64 -7.76
N LYS A 301 -21.42 14.23 -7.30
CA LYS A 301 -22.79 13.87 -7.74
C LYS A 301 -23.11 12.36 -7.68
N GLY A 302 -22.53 11.65 -6.70
CA GLY A 302 -22.72 10.21 -6.53
C GLY A 302 -21.72 9.33 -7.25
N GLU A 303 -20.96 9.85 -8.21
CA GLU A 303 -19.93 9.11 -8.97
C GLU A 303 -18.52 9.33 -8.42
N TRP A 304 -17.68 8.29 -8.53
CA TRP A 304 -16.28 8.37 -8.16
C TRP A 304 -15.43 8.82 -9.35
N THR A 305 -14.73 9.91 -9.19
CA THR A 305 -13.91 10.54 -10.23
C THR A 305 -12.48 10.77 -9.73
N SER A 306 -11.52 10.82 -10.66
CA SER A 306 -10.15 11.22 -10.32
C SER A 306 -10.13 12.63 -9.72
N CYS A 307 -9.19 12.85 -8.82
CA CYS A 307 -8.97 14.17 -8.21
C CYS A 307 -8.25 15.16 -9.15
N TRP A 308 -7.65 14.67 -10.24
CA TRP A 308 -6.84 15.39 -11.24
C TRP A 308 -6.82 14.69 -12.59
#